data_41728b9eb6bb1616f3d81332c93c9f83
#
_entry.id   41728b9eb6bb1616f3d81332c93c9f83
#
_cell.length_a   1.000
_cell.length_b   1.000
_cell.length_c   1.000
_cell.angle_alpha   90.00
_cell.angle_beta   90.00
_cell.angle_gamma   90.00
#
_symmetry.space_group_name_H-M   'P 1'
#
loop_
_entity.id
_entity.type
_entity.pdbx_description
1 polymer ?
#
loop_
_entity_poly.entity_id
_entity_poly.type
_entity_poly.pdbx_seq_one_letter_code
_entity_poly.pdbx_strand_id
1 'polypeptide(L)'
;MKKVHNYWMPDSDNHFERMINKRISQGGPAEYQDDVREAAYKYVQEFNTAVDVGANVGLWTVPLSQKFNKVISFEPMAQVYECLLENTKGVDNVILNNFALGSEQKNVDMTYDPNNTGNSFINGKEGSIKVKRIDDSFMPPFDLIKIDCERHELEVLKGGINTLKKYKPIVIVEQHPDTEYCAGEFLKSHGAKELTNVRKDFIFGW
;
A
#
# COMPACT_ATOMS: atom_id res chain seq x y z
N MET A 1 -7.44 -20.12 4.12
CA MET A 1 -8.07 -18.85 3.68
C MET A 1 -9.57 -18.97 3.76
N LYS A 2 -10.27 -17.95 4.27
CA LYS A 2 -11.73 -17.80 4.25
C LYS A 2 -12.14 -16.74 3.23
N LYS A 3 -13.36 -16.84 2.70
CA LYS A 3 -13.92 -15.82 1.80
C LYS A 3 -14.82 -14.86 2.58
N VAL A 4 -14.52 -13.58 2.51
CA VAL A 4 -15.28 -12.49 3.13
C VAL A 4 -15.72 -11.54 2.03
N HIS A 5 -17.02 -11.46 1.77
CA HIS A 5 -17.56 -10.78 0.59
C HIS A 5 -16.88 -11.29 -0.69
N ASN A 6 -16.15 -10.41 -1.39
CA ASN A 6 -15.45 -10.73 -2.63
C ASN A 6 -13.96 -11.04 -2.44
N TYR A 7 -13.46 -11.07 -1.19
CA TYR A 7 -12.04 -11.23 -0.90
C TYR A 7 -11.74 -12.53 -0.15
N TRP A 8 -10.66 -13.20 -0.56
CA TRP A 8 -10.02 -14.23 0.24
C TRP A 8 -9.10 -13.58 1.27
N MET A 9 -9.20 -14.04 2.52
CA MET A 9 -8.43 -13.53 3.66
C MET A 9 -7.86 -14.69 4.47
N PRO A 10 -6.81 -14.51 5.27
CA PRO A 10 -6.38 -15.51 6.24
C PRO A 10 -7.52 -15.89 7.19
N ASP A 11 -7.62 -17.16 7.57
CA ASP A 11 -8.75 -17.69 8.34
C ASP A 11 -8.99 -16.96 9.68
N SER A 12 -7.90 -16.53 10.31
CA SER A 12 -7.90 -15.85 11.61
C SER A 12 -8.15 -14.34 11.54
N ASP A 13 -7.94 -13.72 10.36
CA ASP A 13 -8.12 -12.26 10.21
C ASP A 13 -9.62 -11.91 10.24
N ASN A 14 -10.01 -11.10 11.22
CA ASN A 14 -11.36 -10.57 11.36
C ASN A 14 -11.40 -9.04 11.30
N HIS A 15 -10.25 -8.38 11.12
CA HIS A 15 -10.17 -6.93 11.11
C HIS A 15 -10.86 -6.35 9.86
N PHE A 16 -10.42 -6.76 8.69
CA PHE A 16 -10.97 -6.23 7.42
C PHE A 16 -12.44 -6.60 7.22
N GLU A 17 -12.85 -7.81 7.65
CA GLU A 17 -14.27 -8.19 7.67
C GLU A 17 -15.11 -7.19 8.46
N ARG A 18 -14.67 -6.82 9.67
CA ARG A 18 -15.37 -5.83 10.51
C ARG A 18 -15.38 -4.45 9.86
N MET A 19 -14.28 -4.03 9.23
CA MET A 19 -14.19 -2.72 8.57
C MET A 19 -15.12 -2.63 7.37
N ILE A 20 -15.16 -3.65 6.52
CA ILE A 20 -16.06 -3.72 5.36
C ILE A 20 -17.53 -3.75 5.83
N ASN A 21 -17.86 -4.59 6.80
CA ASN A 21 -19.22 -4.65 7.36
C ASN A 21 -19.67 -3.32 7.98
N LYS A 22 -18.76 -2.61 8.66
CA LYS A 22 -19.02 -1.26 9.17
C LYS A 22 -19.32 -0.28 8.03
N ARG A 23 -18.56 -0.35 6.95
CA ARG A 23 -18.77 0.52 5.77
C ARG A 23 -20.15 0.27 5.15
N ILE A 24 -20.53 -1.00 4.98
CA ILE A 24 -21.86 -1.39 4.49
C ILE A 24 -22.97 -0.86 5.42
N SER A 25 -22.83 -1.02 6.73
CA SER A 25 -23.83 -0.54 7.69
C SER A 25 -24.03 0.98 7.67
N GLN A 26 -23.06 1.72 7.17
CA GLN A 26 -23.11 3.16 6.97
C GLN A 26 -23.65 3.57 5.58
N GLY A 27 -24.16 2.61 4.79
CA GLY A 27 -24.68 2.83 3.44
C GLY A 27 -23.61 3.00 2.35
N GLY A 28 -22.36 2.68 2.66
CA GLY A 28 -21.25 2.70 1.70
C GLY A 28 -21.09 1.37 0.94
N PRO A 29 -20.21 1.32 -0.07
CA PRO A 29 -19.91 0.08 -0.78
C PRO A 29 -19.23 -0.95 0.12
N ALA A 30 -19.23 -2.22 -0.33
CA ALA A 30 -18.49 -3.31 0.32
C ALA A 30 -16.99 -3.22 0.00
N GLU A 31 -16.38 -2.06 0.27
CA GLU A 31 -15.00 -1.72 -0.05
C GLU A 31 -14.28 -1.14 1.17
N TYR A 32 -12.96 -1.33 1.19
CA TYR A 32 -12.06 -0.78 2.19
C TYR A 32 -11.48 0.54 1.70
N GLN A 33 -11.57 1.60 2.51
CA GLN A 33 -10.97 2.93 2.23
C GLN A 33 -11.32 3.52 0.83
N ASP A 34 -12.54 3.29 0.33
CA ASP A 34 -13.02 3.86 -0.93
C ASP A 34 -12.95 5.39 -0.94
N ASP A 35 -13.25 6.03 0.19
CA ASP A 35 -13.19 7.48 0.37
C ASP A 35 -11.77 8.06 0.23
N VAL A 36 -10.73 7.32 0.65
CA VAL A 36 -9.34 7.72 0.47
C VAL A 36 -8.96 7.68 -1.01
N ARG A 37 -9.34 6.59 -1.71
CA ARG A 37 -9.10 6.47 -3.15
C ARG A 37 -9.76 7.60 -3.94
N GLU A 38 -11.03 7.85 -3.69
CA GLU A 38 -11.77 8.91 -4.36
C GLU A 38 -11.19 10.31 -4.07
N ALA A 39 -10.69 10.55 -2.86
CA ALA A 39 -10.01 11.79 -2.53
C ALA A 39 -8.70 11.96 -3.34
N ALA A 40 -7.92 10.90 -3.49
CA ALA A 40 -6.66 10.92 -4.24
C ALA A 40 -6.88 11.03 -5.75
N TYR A 41 -7.88 10.36 -6.30
CA TYR A 41 -8.18 10.37 -7.75
C TYR A 41 -8.50 11.78 -8.29
N LYS A 42 -8.94 12.71 -7.44
CA LYS A 42 -9.18 14.11 -7.84
C LYS A 42 -7.91 14.84 -8.30
N TYR A 43 -6.75 14.33 -7.90
CA TYR A 43 -5.44 14.93 -8.21
C TYR A 43 -4.65 14.14 -9.26
N VAL A 44 -5.07 12.90 -9.57
CA VAL A 44 -4.43 12.07 -10.60
C VAL A 44 -4.81 12.59 -11.97
N GLN A 45 -3.80 12.88 -12.82
CA GLN A 45 -4.01 13.40 -14.16
C GLN A 45 -4.27 12.28 -15.18
N GLU A 46 -3.51 11.19 -15.06
CA GLU A 46 -3.60 10.01 -15.92
C GLU A 46 -3.64 8.74 -15.08
N PHE A 47 -4.34 7.74 -15.57
CA PHE A 47 -4.52 6.47 -14.87
C PHE A 47 -3.73 5.34 -15.56
N ASN A 48 -2.45 5.57 -15.87
CA ASN A 48 -1.61 4.59 -16.53
C ASN A 48 -1.09 3.53 -15.56
N THR A 49 -0.38 3.93 -14.52
CA THR A 49 0.21 2.97 -13.56
C THR A 49 -0.02 3.42 -12.13
N ALA A 50 -0.51 2.51 -11.29
CA ALA A 50 -0.53 2.67 -9.84
C ALA A 50 0.45 1.69 -9.19
N VAL A 51 1.01 2.10 -8.04
CA VAL A 51 1.86 1.28 -7.18
C VAL A 51 1.17 1.13 -5.82
N ASP A 52 1.10 -0.11 -5.32
CA ASP A 52 0.48 -0.46 -4.03
C ASP A 52 1.53 -1.12 -3.15
N VAL A 53 2.03 -0.40 -2.13
CA VAL A 53 3.06 -0.85 -1.21
C VAL A 53 2.42 -1.19 0.13
N GLY A 54 2.55 -2.45 0.55
CA GLY A 54 1.76 -3.04 1.62
C GLY A 54 0.38 -3.48 1.11
N ALA A 55 0.38 -4.23 0.00
CA ALA A 55 -0.85 -4.59 -0.70
C ALA A 55 -1.78 -5.50 0.12
N ASN A 56 -1.25 -6.14 1.14
CA ASN A 56 -1.98 -7.05 2.00
C ASN A 56 -2.75 -8.08 1.14
N VAL A 57 -4.00 -8.34 1.43
CA VAL A 57 -4.85 -9.27 0.64
C VAL A 57 -5.38 -8.66 -0.67
N GLY A 58 -5.00 -7.42 -1.02
CA GLY A 58 -5.38 -6.77 -2.27
C GLY A 58 -6.60 -5.84 -2.19
N LEU A 59 -6.96 -5.36 -0.99
CA LEU A 59 -8.09 -4.45 -0.80
C LEU A 59 -7.90 -3.10 -1.50
N TRP A 60 -6.66 -2.74 -1.82
CA TRP A 60 -6.33 -1.60 -2.69
C TRP A 60 -5.98 -2.06 -4.11
N THR A 61 -5.19 -3.11 -4.27
CA THR A 61 -4.76 -3.63 -5.58
C THR A 61 -5.94 -3.90 -6.51
N VAL A 62 -7.01 -4.57 -6.02
CA VAL A 62 -8.17 -4.91 -6.86
C VAL A 62 -8.93 -3.67 -7.34
N PRO A 63 -9.34 -2.71 -6.49
CA PRO A 63 -9.96 -1.48 -6.98
C PRO A 63 -9.04 -0.63 -7.88
N LEU A 64 -7.74 -0.58 -7.60
CA LEU A 64 -6.78 0.12 -8.46
C LEU A 64 -6.72 -0.50 -9.86
N SER A 65 -6.79 -1.84 -9.97
CA SER A 65 -6.75 -2.52 -11.27
C SER A 65 -7.97 -2.23 -12.16
N GLN A 66 -9.08 -1.82 -11.57
CA GLN A 66 -10.28 -1.40 -12.30
C GLN A 66 -10.17 0.03 -12.82
N LYS A 67 -9.24 0.83 -12.28
CA LYS A 67 -9.09 2.25 -12.60
C LYS A 67 -7.85 2.54 -13.42
N PHE A 68 -6.75 1.84 -13.18
CA PHE A 68 -5.45 2.05 -13.83
C PHE A 68 -5.20 0.99 -14.91
N ASN A 69 -4.47 1.37 -15.95
CA ASN A 69 -4.06 0.44 -17.00
C ASN A 69 -3.08 -0.63 -16.49
N LYS A 70 -2.34 -0.34 -15.41
CA LYS A 70 -1.40 -1.25 -14.75
C LYS A 70 -1.36 -0.99 -13.26
N VAL A 71 -1.24 -2.06 -12.45
CA VAL A 71 -0.97 -1.99 -11.01
C VAL A 71 0.25 -2.84 -10.68
N ILE A 72 1.16 -2.30 -9.87
CA ILE A 72 2.35 -3.01 -9.36
C ILE A 72 2.22 -3.05 -7.84
N SER A 73 2.06 -4.25 -7.29
CA SER A 73 1.78 -4.43 -5.86
C SER A 73 2.90 -5.19 -5.17
N PHE A 74 3.16 -4.83 -3.91
CA PHE A 74 4.19 -5.39 -3.05
C PHE A 74 3.59 -5.85 -1.73
N GLU A 75 3.73 -7.14 -1.43
CA GLU A 75 3.31 -7.74 -0.16
C GLU A 75 4.37 -8.78 0.28
N PRO A 76 5.09 -8.52 1.39
CA PRO A 76 6.19 -9.39 1.81
C PRO A 76 5.76 -10.68 2.50
N MET A 77 4.61 -10.71 3.19
CA MET A 77 4.17 -11.87 3.97
C MET A 77 3.60 -12.96 3.10
N ALA A 78 4.25 -14.11 3.02
CA ALA A 78 3.89 -15.20 2.10
C ALA A 78 2.43 -15.64 2.24
N GLN A 79 1.94 -15.84 3.46
CA GLN A 79 0.55 -16.27 3.69
C GLN A 79 -0.51 -15.21 3.31
N VAL A 80 -0.17 -13.93 3.41
CA VAL A 80 -1.02 -12.82 2.98
C VAL A 80 -0.96 -12.67 1.47
N TYR A 81 0.25 -12.82 0.90
CA TYR A 81 0.49 -12.81 -0.53
C TYR A 81 -0.27 -13.94 -1.27
N GLU A 82 -0.45 -15.12 -0.65
CA GLU A 82 -1.31 -16.18 -1.21
C GLU A 82 -2.78 -15.73 -1.35
N CYS A 83 -3.28 -14.96 -0.39
CA CYS A 83 -4.61 -14.35 -0.50
C CYS A 83 -4.65 -13.30 -1.62
N LEU A 84 -3.63 -12.47 -1.72
CA LEU A 84 -3.49 -11.47 -2.78
C LEU A 84 -3.47 -12.11 -4.18
N LEU A 85 -2.73 -13.21 -4.34
CA LEU A 85 -2.71 -14.00 -5.60
C LEU A 85 -4.12 -14.49 -5.98
N GLU A 86 -4.87 -15.05 -5.01
CA GLU A 86 -6.20 -15.57 -5.30
C GLU A 86 -7.21 -14.43 -5.58
N ASN A 87 -7.07 -13.28 -4.90
CA ASN A 87 -7.94 -12.12 -5.09
C ASN A 87 -7.69 -11.38 -6.42
N THR A 88 -6.51 -11.55 -7.00
CA THR A 88 -6.17 -10.94 -8.30
C THR A 88 -6.16 -11.93 -9.45
N LYS A 89 -6.61 -13.16 -9.21
CA LYS A 89 -6.66 -14.21 -10.20
C LYS A 89 -7.55 -13.84 -11.39
N GLY A 90 -6.97 -13.87 -12.59
CA GLY A 90 -7.65 -13.47 -13.83
C GLY A 90 -7.70 -11.96 -14.06
N VAL A 91 -6.94 -11.18 -13.28
CA VAL A 91 -6.76 -9.73 -13.48
C VAL A 91 -5.42 -9.52 -14.21
N ASP A 92 -5.47 -9.25 -15.52
CA ASP A 92 -4.30 -9.30 -16.40
C ASP A 92 -3.36 -8.09 -16.26
N ASN A 93 -3.83 -6.99 -15.66
CA ASN A 93 -3.08 -5.74 -15.54
C ASN A 93 -2.39 -5.56 -14.18
N VAL A 94 -2.29 -6.62 -13.36
CA VAL A 94 -1.65 -6.59 -12.04
C VAL A 94 -0.33 -7.37 -12.06
N ILE A 95 0.71 -6.73 -11.54
CA ILE A 95 2.03 -7.35 -11.30
C ILE A 95 2.23 -7.46 -9.79
N LEU A 96 2.40 -8.67 -9.29
CA LEU A 96 2.57 -8.96 -7.87
C LEU A 96 4.02 -9.24 -7.51
N ASN A 97 4.47 -8.72 -6.39
CA ASN A 97 5.83 -8.89 -5.87
C ASN A 97 5.78 -9.32 -4.41
N ASN A 98 6.39 -10.47 -4.10
CA ASN A 98 6.50 -11.00 -2.75
C ASN A 98 7.84 -10.58 -2.10
N PHE A 99 7.99 -9.27 -1.85
CA PHE A 99 9.08 -8.69 -1.08
C PHE A 99 8.68 -7.31 -0.56
N ALA A 100 9.38 -6.82 0.46
CA ALA A 100 9.17 -5.48 0.99
C ALA A 100 9.97 -4.43 0.22
N LEU A 101 9.52 -3.17 0.32
CA LEU A 101 10.29 -2.00 -0.10
C LEU A 101 10.83 -1.26 1.11
N GLY A 102 12.00 -0.61 0.96
CA GLY A 102 12.64 0.15 2.04
C GLY A 102 13.84 0.94 1.55
N SER A 103 14.62 1.50 2.49
CA SER A 103 15.74 2.42 2.19
C SER A 103 17.03 1.72 1.76
N GLU A 104 17.15 0.41 1.99
CA GLU A 104 18.33 -0.38 1.68
C GLU A 104 17.99 -1.83 1.31
N GLN A 105 18.87 -2.48 0.56
CA GLN A 105 18.72 -3.90 0.25
C GLN A 105 19.21 -4.73 1.42
N LYS A 106 18.30 -5.48 2.03
CA LYS A 106 18.59 -6.37 3.15
C LYS A 106 17.54 -7.47 3.29
N ASN A 107 17.81 -8.42 4.15
CA ASN A 107 16.82 -9.39 4.60
C ASN A 107 16.35 -9.01 6.01
N VAL A 108 15.05 -9.06 6.24
CA VAL A 108 14.43 -8.70 7.52
C VAL A 108 13.45 -9.77 7.96
N ASP A 109 13.11 -9.71 9.23
CA ASP A 109 12.00 -10.45 9.81
C ASP A 109 10.80 -9.50 10.05
N MET A 110 9.59 -10.08 10.10
CA MET A 110 8.35 -9.34 10.39
C MET A 110 7.63 -9.96 11.58
N THR A 111 7.04 -9.10 12.39
CA THR A 111 6.06 -9.51 13.40
C THR A 111 4.72 -9.64 12.70
N TYR A 112 4.13 -10.82 12.76
CA TYR A 112 2.85 -11.14 12.15
C TYR A 112 1.73 -11.12 13.19
N ASP A 113 0.65 -10.36 12.92
CA ASP A 113 -0.58 -10.41 13.69
C ASP A 113 -1.63 -11.23 12.92
N PRO A 114 -1.91 -12.48 13.33
CA PRO A 114 -2.83 -13.35 12.61
C PRO A 114 -4.29 -12.90 12.67
N ASN A 115 -4.67 -12.06 13.63
CA ASN A 115 -6.05 -11.57 13.81
C ASN A 115 -6.30 -10.24 13.10
N ASN A 116 -5.21 -9.56 12.72
CA ASN A 116 -5.22 -8.31 11.98
C ASN A 116 -3.93 -8.20 11.15
N THR A 117 -3.97 -8.73 9.93
CA THR A 117 -2.80 -8.74 9.05
C THR A 117 -2.32 -7.33 8.70
N GLY A 118 -3.19 -6.31 8.83
CA GLY A 118 -2.82 -4.91 8.71
C GLY A 118 -1.89 -4.40 9.81
N ASN A 119 -1.79 -5.06 10.96
CA ASN A 119 -0.85 -4.70 12.04
C ASN A 119 0.51 -5.40 11.92
N SER A 120 0.78 -6.14 10.86
CA SER A 120 2.04 -6.84 10.67
C SER A 120 3.13 -5.86 10.23
N PHE A 121 4.29 -5.85 10.89
CA PHE A 121 5.33 -4.86 10.65
C PHE A 121 6.74 -5.46 10.65
N ILE A 122 7.68 -4.79 9.98
CA ILE A 122 9.10 -5.13 9.99
C ILE A 122 9.66 -4.86 11.39
N ASN A 123 10.20 -5.89 12.05
CA ASN A 123 10.67 -5.80 13.45
C ASN A 123 12.15 -5.47 13.60
N GLY A 124 12.84 -5.20 12.49
CA GLY A 124 14.25 -4.81 12.46
C GLY A 124 15.26 -5.96 12.68
N LYS A 125 14.79 -7.19 12.89
CA LYS A 125 15.66 -8.37 12.99
C LYS A 125 16.02 -8.91 11.61
N GLU A 126 17.13 -9.64 11.52
CA GLU A 126 17.47 -10.39 10.33
C GLU A 126 16.50 -11.55 10.13
N GLY A 127 16.07 -11.79 8.89
CA GLY A 127 15.10 -12.81 8.57
C GLY A 127 15.15 -13.22 7.10
N SER A 128 14.03 -13.77 6.60
CA SER A 128 13.92 -14.29 5.23
C SER A 128 13.27 -13.34 4.23
N ILE A 129 12.66 -12.27 4.70
CA ILE A 129 11.93 -11.33 3.84
C ILE A 129 12.90 -10.36 3.19
N LYS A 130 12.93 -10.36 1.87
CA LYS A 130 13.78 -9.45 1.10
C LYS A 130 13.21 -8.03 1.13
N VAL A 131 14.08 -7.06 1.38
CA VAL A 131 13.79 -5.63 1.18
C VAL A 131 14.56 -5.13 -0.02
N LYS A 132 13.92 -4.35 -0.87
CA LYS A 132 14.54 -3.70 -2.03
C LYS A 132 14.22 -2.20 -2.02
N ARG A 133 14.99 -1.41 -2.77
CA ARG A 133 14.74 0.01 -2.96
C ARG A 133 13.93 0.25 -4.24
N ILE A 134 13.01 1.20 -4.19
CA ILE A 134 12.29 1.65 -5.40
C ILE A 134 13.29 2.20 -6.42
N ASP A 135 14.26 2.99 -5.98
CA ASP A 135 15.25 3.64 -6.86
C ASP A 135 16.15 2.64 -7.61
N ASP A 136 16.33 1.43 -7.06
CA ASP A 136 17.13 0.36 -7.68
C ASP A 136 16.25 -0.62 -8.49
N SER A 137 14.94 -0.42 -8.48
CA SER A 137 13.99 -1.28 -9.19
C SER A 137 13.67 -0.69 -10.57
N PHE A 138 13.62 -1.56 -11.58
CA PHE A 138 13.23 -1.11 -12.91
C PHE A 138 11.71 -0.93 -12.99
N MET A 139 11.20 0.18 -12.42
CA MET A 139 9.78 0.51 -12.45
C MET A 139 9.47 1.49 -13.58
N PRO A 140 8.38 1.26 -14.34
CA PRO A 140 7.90 2.25 -15.29
C PRO A 140 7.47 3.54 -14.56
N PRO A 141 7.27 4.66 -15.28
CA PRO A 141 6.56 5.80 -14.69
C PRO A 141 5.22 5.39 -14.10
N PHE A 142 4.86 5.99 -12.98
CA PHE A 142 3.59 5.74 -12.31
C PHE A 142 2.95 7.05 -11.83
N ASP A 143 1.62 7.05 -11.83
CA ASP A 143 0.81 8.25 -11.60
C ASP A 143 0.30 8.33 -10.16
N LEU A 144 0.27 7.19 -9.48
CA LEU A 144 -0.13 7.08 -8.10
C LEU A 144 0.71 6.02 -7.38
N ILE A 145 1.07 6.30 -6.14
CA ILE A 145 1.63 5.33 -5.20
C ILE A 145 0.91 5.41 -3.85
N LYS A 146 0.42 4.25 -3.36
CA LYS A 146 -0.04 4.10 -1.98
C LYS A 146 1.04 3.41 -1.17
N ILE A 147 1.33 3.94 0.02
CA ILE A 147 2.31 3.40 0.96
C ILE A 147 1.63 3.27 2.32
N ASP A 148 1.43 2.02 2.75
CA ASP A 148 0.81 1.67 4.01
C ASP A 148 1.48 0.37 4.48
N CYS A 149 2.52 0.52 5.26
CA CYS A 149 3.48 -0.54 5.62
C CYS A 149 3.72 -0.62 7.12
N GLU A 150 2.75 -0.16 7.91
CA GLU A 150 2.77 -0.24 9.37
C GLU A 150 4.11 0.25 9.97
N ARG A 151 4.31 1.59 9.91
CA ARG A 151 5.47 2.34 10.41
C ARG A 151 6.77 2.19 9.61
N HIS A 152 6.71 1.62 8.41
CA HIS A 152 7.90 1.51 7.52
C HIS A 152 7.85 2.50 6.34
N GLU A 153 6.85 3.39 6.29
CA GLU A 153 6.56 4.31 5.20
C GLU A 153 7.74 5.24 4.91
N LEU A 154 8.37 5.78 5.96
CA LEU A 154 9.55 6.65 5.81
C LEU A 154 10.70 5.93 5.12
N GLU A 155 10.95 4.66 5.44
CA GLU A 155 12.01 3.88 4.83
C GLU A 155 11.70 3.57 3.35
N VAL A 156 10.45 3.32 3.02
CA VAL A 156 10.01 3.17 1.61
C VAL A 156 10.26 4.46 0.84
N LEU A 157 9.88 5.61 1.40
CA LEU A 157 10.09 6.92 0.78
C LEU A 157 11.57 7.25 0.59
N LYS A 158 12.42 6.98 1.58
CA LYS A 158 13.89 7.14 1.45
C LYS A 158 14.46 6.29 0.33
N GLY A 159 13.97 5.05 0.18
CA GLY A 159 14.41 4.14 -0.86
C GLY A 159 13.90 4.47 -2.26
N GLY A 160 12.95 5.41 -2.39
CA GLY A 160 12.30 5.77 -3.65
C GLY A 160 12.34 7.25 -4.02
N ILE A 161 13.00 8.08 -3.22
CA ILE A 161 12.87 9.53 -3.37
C ILE A 161 13.30 10.08 -4.73
N ASN A 162 14.33 9.49 -5.36
CA ASN A 162 14.76 9.93 -6.67
C ASN A 162 13.73 9.59 -7.75
N THR A 163 13.13 8.40 -7.66
CA THR A 163 12.05 7.96 -8.55
C THR A 163 10.79 8.82 -8.36
N LEU A 164 10.40 9.09 -7.12
CA LEU A 164 9.26 9.94 -6.79
C LEU A 164 9.45 11.38 -7.32
N LYS A 165 10.62 11.97 -7.12
CA LYS A 165 10.95 13.30 -7.67
C LYS A 165 10.96 13.32 -9.20
N LYS A 166 11.36 12.23 -9.83
CA LYS A 166 11.41 12.10 -11.29
C LYS A 166 10.02 11.99 -11.90
N TYR A 167 9.15 11.15 -11.33
CA TYR A 167 7.83 10.86 -11.90
C TYR A 167 6.71 11.73 -11.33
N LYS A 168 6.92 12.29 -10.14
CA LYS A 168 5.97 13.19 -9.46
C LYS A 168 4.56 12.61 -9.34
N PRO A 169 4.40 11.36 -8.88
CA PRO A 169 3.09 10.76 -8.71
C PRO A 169 2.30 11.45 -7.60
N ILE A 170 1.00 11.17 -7.55
CA ILE A 170 0.22 11.35 -6.32
C ILE A 170 0.67 10.29 -5.32
N VAL A 171 1.03 10.70 -4.12
CA VAL A 171 1.50 9.83 -3.04
C VAL A 171 0.43 9.79 -1.95
N ILE A 172 -0.08 8.61 -1.65
CA ILE A 172 -0.91 8.35 -0.49
C ILE A 172 -0.03 7.66 0.53
N VAL A 173 0.08 8.21 1.72
CA VAL A 173 0.88 7.62 2.80
C VAL A 173 0.09 7.61 4.10
N GLU A 174 0.00 6.44 4.74
CA GLU A 174 -0.53 6.36 6.09
C GLU A 174 0.49 6.97 7.07
N GLN A 175 0.01 7.78 8.00
CA GLN A 175 0.85 8.42 9.01
C GLN A 175 0.28 8.21 10.41
N HIS A 176 1.15 7.83 11.32
CA HIS A 176 0.82 7.60 12.72
C HIS A 176 1.37 8.72 13.60
N PRO A 177 0.61 9.19 14.61
CA PRO A 177 1.10 10.20 15.57
C PRO A 177 2.37 9.77 16.32
N ASP A 178 2.51 8.48 16.61
CA ASP A 178 3.67 7.90 17.30
C ASP A 178 4.94 7.87 16.45
N THR A 179 4.84 8.10 15.14
CA THR A 179 5.97 8.32 14.23
C THR A 179 6.20 9.81 13.92
N GLU A 180 5.56 10.72 14.67
CA GLU A 180 5.66 12.17 14.50
C GLU A 180 5.39 12.65 13.06
N TYR A 181 4.58 11.90 12.29
CA TYR A 181 4.28 12.19 10.88
C TYR A 181 5.51 12.33 9.98
N CYS A 182 6.61 11.68 10.34
CA CYS A 182 7.92 11.83 9.68
C CYS A 182 7.90 11.54 8.17
N ALA A 183 7.01 10.68 7.70
CA ALA A 183 6.85 10.39 6.27
C ALA A 183 6.38 11.64 5.48
N GLY A 184 5.38 12.36 5.99
CA GLY A 184 4.89 13.59 5.38
C GLY A 184 5.91 14.73 5.42
N GLU A 185 6.60 14.91 6.55
CA GLU A 185 7.66 15.91 6.66
C GLU A 185 8.84 15.61 5.71
N PHE A 186 9.16 14.33 5.54
CA PHE A 186 10.17 13.92 4.57
C PHE A 186 9.74 14.29 3.13
N LEU A 187 8.50 14.01 2.73
CA LEU A 187 7.98 14.40 1.41
C LEU A 187 8.01 15.90 1.22
N LYS A 188 7.56 16.69 2.20
CA LYS A 188 7.58 18.17 2.15
C LYS A 188 9.00 18.71 2.00
N SER A 189 9.97 18.17 2.74
CA SER A 189 11.38 18.58 2.64
C SER A 189 12.00 18.30 1.26
N HIS A 190 11.37 17.42 0.47
CA HIS A 190 11.80 17.08 -0.90
C HIS A 190 10.96 17.74 -1.98
N GLY A 191 10.07 18.67 -1.62
CA GLY A 191 9.32 19.51 -2.55
C GLY A 191 7.89 19.05 -2.85
N ALA A 192 7.42 17.97 -2.24
CA ALA A 192 6.00 17.61 -2.31
C ALA A 192 5.15 18.53 -1.43
N LYS A 193 3.88 18.68 -1.78
CA LYS A 193 2.88 19.44 -1.04
C LYS A 193 1.78 18.52 -0.55
N GLU A 194 1.35 18.69 0.67
CA GLU A 194 0.14 18.04 1.16
C GLU A 194 -1.07 18.66 0.46
N LEU A 195 -1.86 17.82 -0.19
CA LEU A 195 -3.05 18.22 -0.95
C LEU A 195 -4.31 18.11 -0.10
N THR A 196 -4.43 17.01 0.63
CA THR A 196 -5.54 16.72 1.55
C THR A 196 -5.19 15.50 2.41
N ASN A 197 -6.04 15.19 3.37
CA ASN A 197 -5.98 13.93 4.10
C ASN A 197 -7.39 13.38 4.37
N VAL A 198 -7.47 12.08 4.54
CA VAL A 198 -8.66 11.37 5.00
C VAL A 198 -8.24 10.48 6.17
N ARG A 199 -8.61 10.88 7.38
CA ARG A 199 -8.16 10.23 8.63
C ARG A 199 -6.63 10.24 8.75
N LYS A 200 -6.00 9.07 8.72
CA LYS A 200 -4.54 8.88 8.80
C LYS A 200 -3.85 8.83 7.43
N ASP A 201 -4.62 8.78 6.36
CA ASP A 201 -4.11 8.71 5.01
C ASP A 201 -3.91 10.11 4.45
N PHE A 202 -2.66 10.52 4.29
CA PHE A 202 -2.26 11.82 3.76
C PHE A 202 -1.93 11.72 2.29
N ILE A 203 -2.41 12.68 1.50
CA ILE A 203 -2.26 12.72 0.05
C ILE A 203 -1.37 13.89 -0.32
N PHE A 204 -0.28 13.57 -1.03
CA PHE A 204 0.73 14.54 -1.47
C PHE A 204 0.82 14.57 -3.01
N GLY A 205 1.26 15.72 -3.54
CA GLY A 205 1.61 15.93 -4.94
C GLY A 205 2.81 16.87 -5.08
N TRP A 206 3.27 17.15 -6.30
CA TRP A 206 4.51 17.88 -6.60
C TRP A 206 4.24 19.20 -7.34
#